data_ee7161d7e1024f28a364beccbbb0038a
#
_entry.id   ee7161d7e1024f28a364beccbbb0038a
#
_cell.length_a   1.000
_cell.length_b   1.000
_cell.length_c   1.000
_cell.angle_alpha   90.00
_cell.angle_beta   90.00
_cell.angle_gamma   90.00
#
_symmetry.space_group_name_H-M   'P 1'
#
loop_
_entity.id
_entity.type
_entity.pdbx_description
1 polymer ?
#
loop_
_entity_poly.entity_id
_entity_poly.type
_entity_poly.pdbx_seq_one_letter_code
_entity_poly.pdbx_strand_id
1 'polypeptide(L)'
;MKRKVMPSITTEKAERQFIQFRVSLWNNEHEIKLNFPQEWKLIECRMAGHDFPSLSDLQIHEAFEKPIGTPRIRDIARGKKKVVILFDDLARPTPAYKIIPFVLRELGEAGIEPDRIKLVCAYGCHRPLVRQEMIKKLGKEIVENYLVFNHNVYEHHVKLGTTSRGTPVLINREVAGCDLKIGVGCIIPHFTTGYGGGAKIMVPGAAAMETIAYNHIEIEKAYPEHVGLGKVKNNPRRVDLEEAAKIAGLDLVVNVVVNHRKEILGLFVGDFVEQHRKGVAFANKVYGTENRGKFDLMVLNAFPIEESPEKALWPAEESLKRGGDVVLIWQTTDGILPHYLVGTFGSDYGGRKWQRPGTLRIPNAKNLFIYAEDFSKLEKRWWGPEDRVFLYRNWEKLIDTLWPVHGKGTRVAVYPYATLQCPIFPDGY
;
A
#
# COMPACT_ATOMS: atom_id res chain seq x y z
N MET A 1 35.36 50.84 28.45
CA MET A 1 34.40 49.73 28.36
C MET A 1 35.01 48.59 27.54
N LYS A 2 35.49 47.54 28.22
CA LYS A 2 36.08 46.36 27.56
C LYS A 2 34.93 45.42 27.15
N ARG A 3 34.77 45.16 25.84
CA ARG A 3 33.83 44.12 25.31
C ARG A 3 34.36 42.76 25.77
N LYS A 4 33.55 42.06 26.59
CA LYS A 4 33.74 40.62 26.85
C LYS A 4 33.43 39.84 25.55
N VAL A 5 34.43 39.22 25.00
CA VAL A 5 34.30 38.19 23.94
C VAL A 5 33.75 36.95 24.64
N MET A 6 32.54 36.50 24.25
CA MET A 6 32.03 35.20 24.68
C MET A 6 32.85 34.09 23.99
N PRO A 7 33.22 33.01 24.70
CA PRO A 7 33.91 31.88 24.08
C PRO A 7 33.00 31.23 23.08
N SER A 8 33.50 30.97 21.89
CA SER A 8 32.87 30.13 20.87
C SER A 8 32.70 28.73 21.47
N ILE A 9 31.46 28.29 21.62
CA ILE A 9 31.14 26.88 21.89
C ILE A 9 31.48 26.11 20.63
N THR A 10 32.67 25.51 20.60
CA THR A 10 33.01 24.44 19.66
C THR A 10 32.12 23.24 20.03
N THR A 11 31.02 23.06 19.30
CA THR A 11 30.25 21.81 19.33
C THR A 11 31.18 20.74 18.78
N GLU A 12 31.75 19.89 19.65
CA GLU A 12 32.33 18.61 19.22
C GLU A 12 31.29 17.92 18.34
N LYS A 13 31.66 17.61 17.09
CA LYS A 13 30.81 16.79 16.22
C LYS A 13 30.76 15.42 16.86
N ALA A 14 29.65 15.13 17.55
CA ALA A 14 29.36 13.81 18.08
C ALA A 14 29.53 12.79 16.95
N GLU A 15 30.23 11.68 17.23
CA GLU A 15 30.28 10.54 16.30
C GLU A 15 28.84 10.15 15.94
N ARG A 16 28.55 9.89 14.67
CA ARG A 16 27.22 9.58 14.17
C ARG A 16 27.15 8.16 13.67
N GLN A 17 26.12 7.43 14.10
CA GLN A 17 25.71 6.17 13.51
C GLN A 17 24.79 6.42 12.31
N PHE A 18 24.73 5.51 11.35
CA PHE A 18 23.88 5.69 10.16
C PHE A 18 23.03 4.46 9.87
N ILE A 19 21.90 4.70 9.19
CA ILE A 19 21.05 3.66 8.62
C ILE A 19 20.84 3.97 7.13
N GLN A 20 20.82 2.94 6.30
CA GLN A 20 20.48 3.03 4.89
C GLN A 20 18.99 2.75 4.70
N PHE A 21 18.35 3.60 3.90
CA PHE A 21 16.95 3.48 3.55
C PHE A 21 16.80 3.39 2.03
N ARG A 22 16.00 2.46 1.55
CA ARG A 22 15.55 2.46 0.15
C ARG A 22 14.39 3.44 0.02
N VAL A 23 14.33 4.15 -1.09
CA VAL A 23 13.31 5.17 -1.38
C VAL A 23 12.95 5.18 -2.86
N SER A 24 11.83 5.79 -3.21
CA SER A 24 11.40 6.07 -4.59
C SER A 24 11.22 4.82 -5.47
N LEU A 25 10.45 3.83 -4.97
CA LEU A 25 10.27 2.51 -5.59
C LEU A 25 10.03 2.53 -7.11
N TRP A 26 9.18 3.43 -7.58
CA TRP A 26 8.79 3.53 -8.98
C TRP A 26 9.47 4.67 -9.75
N ASN A 27 10.16 5.58 -9.03
CA ASN A 27 10.74 6.81 -9.56
C ASN A 27 12.23 6.90 -9.25
N ASN A 28 13.03 6.07 -9.94
CA ASN A 28 14.49 5.98 -9.72
C ASN A 28 14.85 5.50 -8.31
N GLU A 29 14.42 4.27 -7.99
CA GLU A 29 14.72 3.62 -6.71
C GLU A 29 16.21 3.69 -6.38
N HIS A 30 16.54 4.20 -5.21
CA HIS A 30 17.90 4.36 -4.71
C HIS A 30 17.98 4.22 -3.19
N GLU A 31 19.19 4.21 -2.67
CA GLU A 31 19.44 4.19 -1.23
C GLU A 31 19.94 5.55 -0.75
N ILE A 32 19.38 6.00 0.38
CA ILE A 32 19.86 7.18 1.10
C ILE A 32 20.47 6.75 2.43
N LYS A 33 21.57 7.41 2.82
CA LYS A 33 22.24 7.20 4.08
C LYS A 33 21.91 8.35 5.03
N LEU A 34 21.22 8.04 6.12
CA LEU A 34 20.82 9.03 7.11
C LEU A 34 21.61 8.83 8.41
N ASN A 35 22.16 9.91 8.93
CA ASN A 35 22.99 9.91 10.13
C ASN A 35 22.15 10.23 11.37
N PHE A 36 22.40 9.50 12.45
CA PHE A 36 21.74 9.67 13.75
C PHE A 36 22.77 9.98 14.84
N PRO A 37 22.41 10.71 15.92
CA PRO A 37 23.28 10.89 17.07
C PRO A 37 23.70 9.55 17.68
N GLN A 38 24.98 9.41 18.03
CA GLN A 38 25.52 8.19 18.68
C GLN A 38 24.87 7.90 20.04
N GLU A 39 24.42 8.94 20.71
CA GLU A 39 23.81 8.87 22.02
C GLU A 39 22.37 8.32 22.00
N TRP A 40 21.77 8.21 20.82
CA TRP A 40 20.46 7.58 20.66
C TRP A 40 20.59 6.05 20.64
N LYS A 41 19.65 5.39 21.30
CA LYS A 41 19.53 3.93 21.28
C LYS A 41 18.66 3.52 20.09
N LEU A 42 19.27 3.33 18.92
CA LEU A 42 18.57 2.91 17.72
C LEU A 42 18.22 1.43 17.80
N ILE A 43 16.97 1.11 17.46
CA ILE A 43 16.47 -0.25 17.33
C ILE A 43 15.82 -0.36 15.96
N GLU A 44 16.50 -1.04 15.03
CA GLU A 44 15.95 -1.33 13.71
C GLU A 44 14.95 -2.48 13.82
N CYS A 45 13.69 -2.18 13.47
CA CYS A 45 12.59 -3.12 13.48
C CYS A 45 12.38 -3.64 12.07
N ARG A 46 12.79 -4.87 11.79
CA ARG A 46 12.61 -5.53 10.49
C ARG A 46 11.42 -6.48 10.52
N MET A 47 10.72 -6.62 9.39
CA MET A 47 9.70 -7.65 9.24
C MET A 47 10.32 -9.04 9.24
N ALA A 48 9.62 -10.06 9.73
CA ALA A 48 10.12 -11.41 9.85
C ALA A 48 10.58 -12.02 8.52
N GLY A 49 9.93 -11.66 7.41
CA GLY A 49 10.29 -12.10 6.05
C GLY A 49 11.36 -11.27 5.36
N HIS A 50 12.13 -10.42 6.09
CA HIS A 50 13.17 -9.58 5.49
C HIS A 50 14.15 -10.35 4.60
N ASP A 51 14.62 -11.48 5.09
CA ASP A 51 15.62 -12.35 4.43
C ASP A 51 15.02 -13.61 3.80
N PHE A 52 13.69 -13.69 3.67
CA PHE A 52 13.07 -14.84 3.01
C PHE A 52 13.50 -14.90 1.53
N PRO A 53 13.82 -16.11 1.02
CA PRO A 53 14.20 -16.29 -0.36
C PRO A 53 13.02 -15.99 -1.30
N SER A 54 13.32 -15.40 -2.45
CA SER A 54 12.34 -15.23 -3.53
C SER A 54 12.00 -16.56 -4.19
N LEU A 55 10.78 -16.68 -4.72
CA LEU A 55 10.39 -17.83 -5.52
C LEU A 55 11.22 -17.90 -6.82
N SER A 56 11.61 -19.11 -7.19
CA SER A 56 12.16 -19.41 -8.51
C SER A 56 11.05 -19.43 -9.57
N ASP A 57 11.44 -19.33 -10.85
CA ASP A 57 10.50 -19.42 -11.99
C ASP A 57 9.75 -20.76 -11.99
N LEU A 58 10.38 -21.85 -11.55
CA LEU A 58 9.74 -23.16 -11.39
C LEU A 58 8.61 -23.09 -10.34
N GLN A 59 8.87 -22.50 -9.18
CA GLN A 59 7.86 -22.36 -8.13
C GLN A 59 6.71 -21.44 -8.56
N ILE A 60 7.01 -20.40 -9.32
CA ILE A 60 5.99 -19.55 -9.94
C ILE A 60 5.14 -20.38 -10.90
N HIS A 61 5.76 -21.16 -11.78
CA HIS A 61 5.05 -22.04 -12.70
C HIS A 61 4.15 -23.06 -11.97
N GLU A 62 4.67 -23.72 -10.94
CA GLU A 62 3.91 -24.69 -10.13
C GLU A 62 2.64 -24.07 -9.52
N ALA A 63 2.68 -22.79 -9.10
CA ALA A 63 1.51 -22.11 -8.57
C ALA A 63 0.38 -21.94 -9.60
N PHE A 64 0.72 -21.74 -10.88
CA PHE A 64 -0.25 -21.72 -11.98
C PHE A 64 -0.78 -23.11 -12.34
N GLU A 65 0.05 -24.15 -12.17
CA GLU A 65 -0.35 -25.54 -12.42
C GLU A 65 -1.32 -26.09 -11.36
N LYS A 66 -1.27 -25.56 -10.14
CA LYS A 66 -2.04 -26.02 -8.97
C LYS A 66 -2.82 -24.89 -8.31
N PRO A 67 -3.78 -24.27 -9.03
CA PRO A 67 -4.56 -23.18 -8.48
C PRO A 67 -5.43 -23.64 -7.30
N ILE A 68 -5.79 -22.69 -6.44
CA ILE A 68 -6.52 -22.91 -5.20
C ILE A 68 -8.02 -22.68 -5.46
N GLY A 69 -8.86 -23.69 -5.27
CA GLY A 69 -10.31 -23.57 -5.36
C GLY A 69 -10.89 -23.33 -6.76
N THR A 70 -10.05 -23.40 -7.81
CA THR A 70 -10.48 -23.25 -9.21
C THR A 70 -9.71 -24.22 -10.13
N PRO A 71 -10.22 -24.53 -11.34
CA PRO A 71 -9.41 -25.09 -12.41
C PRO A 71 -8.30 -24.12 -12.85
N ARG A 72 -7.38 -24.58 -13.69
CA ARG A 72 -6.31 -23.77 -14.28
C ARG A 72 -6.88 -22.67 -15.17
N ILE A 73 -6.16 -21.56 -15.32
CA ILE A 73 -6.58 -20.43 -16.18
C ILE A 73 -6.87 -20.92 -17.59
N ARG A 74 -6.00 -21.75 -18.18
CA ARG A 74 -6.19 -22.31 -19.54
C ARG A 74 -7.47 -23.12 -19.68
N ASP A 75 -7.90 -23.82 -18.63
CA ASP A 75 -9.11 -24.65 -18.69
C ASP A 75 -10.38 -23.80 -18.58
N ILE A 76 -10.36 -22.77 -17.71
CA ILE A 76 -11.48 -21.81 -17.56
C ILE A 76 -11.61 -20.94 -18.82
N ALA A 77 -10.50 -20.62 -19.50
CA ALA A 77 -10.45 -19.74 -20.65
C ALA A 77 -10.97 -20.39 -21.95
N ARG A 78 -11.03 -21.73 -22.04
CA ARG A 78 -11.49 -22.42 -23.23
C ARG A 78 -12.88 -21.94 -23.65
N GLY A 79 -13.01 -21.51 -24.90
CA GLY A 79 -14.28 -21.05 -25.49
C GLY A 79 -14.70 -19.63 -25.07
N LYS A 80 -13.94 -18.95 -24.23
CA LYS A 80 -14.18 -17.54 -23.88
C LYS A 80 -13.79 -16.65 -25.06
N LYS A 81 -14.51 -15.53 -25.22
CA LYS A 81 -14.34 -14.62 -26.37
C LYS A 81 -13.74 -13.26 -25.97
N LYS A 82 -13.94 -12.83 -24.72
CA LYS A 82 -13.47 -11.55 -24.20
C LYS A 82 -12.89 -11.74 -22.81
N VAL A 83 -11.63 -11.44 -22.64
CA VAL A 83 -10.91 -11.59 -21.38
C VAL A 83 -10.47 -10.22 -20.86
N VAL A 84 -10.60 -9.98 -19.57
CA VAL A 84 -9.99 -8.84 -18.92
C VAL A 84 -9.04 -9.30 -17.82
N ILE A 85 -7.84 -8.71 -17.82
CA ILE A 85 -6.88 -8.80 -16.74
C ILE A 85 -6.92 -7.46 -15.98
N LEU A 86 -7.36 -7.50 -14.74
CA LEU A 86 -7.32 -6.35 -13.82
C LEU A 86 -5.96 -6.33 -13.13
N PHE A 87 -5.26 -5.22 -13.13
CA PHE A 87 -3.99 -5.06 -12.42
C PHE A 87 -4.01 -3.82 -11.53
N ASP A 88 -3.27 -3.85 -10.41
CA ASP A 88 -3.19 -2.73 -9.47
C ASP A 88 -2.22 -1.62 -9.96
N ASP A 89 -2.39 -0.42 -9.43
CA ASP A 89 -1.59 0.77 -9.75
C ASP A 89 -0.21 0.80 -9.05
N LEU A 90 0.50 1.93 -9.17
CA LEU A 90 1.82 2.11 -8.55
C LEU A 90 1.76 2.30 -7.02
N ALA A 91 0.58 2.58 -6.45
CA ALA A 91 0.40 2.56 -4.99
C ALA A 91 0.45 1.13 -4.40
N ARG A 92 0.88 0.16 -5.22
CA ARG A 92 1.10 -1.23 -4.81
C ARG A 92 2.43 -1.74 -5.38
N PRO A 93 3.26 -2.43 -4.56
CA PRO A 93 4.57 -2.93 -4.98
C PRO A 93 4.50 -4.19 -5.85
N THR A 94 3.35 -4.53 -6.41
CA THR A 94 3.15 -5.72 -7.25
C THR A 94 4.05 -5.68 -8.49
N PRO A 95 4.97 -6.64 -8.70
CA PRO A 95 5.76 -6.74 -9.91
C PRO A 95 4.95 -7.40 -11.04
N ALA A 96 3.90 -6.69 -11.50
CA ALA A 96 2.95 -7.23 -12.48
C ALA A 96 3.64 -7.65 -13.79
N TYR A 97 4.72 -6.97 -14.17
CA TYR A 97 5.57 -7.34 -15.32
C TYR A 97 6.21 -8.73 -15.22
N LYS A 98 6.33 -9.31 -14.00
CA LYS A 98 6.82 -10.68 -13.81
C LYS A 98 5.70 -11.71 -13.86
N ILE A 99 4.48 -11.34 -13.52
CA ILE A 99 3.35 -12.28 -13.31
C ILE A 99 2.42 -12.33 -14.51
N ILE A 100 2.08 -11.19 -15.12
CA ILE A 100 1.15 -11.15 -16.25
C ILE A 100 1.62 -11.99 -17.45
N PRO A 101 2.91 -12.12 -17.79
CA PRO A 101 3.35 -13.02 -18.85
C PRO A 101 2.91 -14.49 -18.63
N PHE A 102 2.87 -14.97 -17.40
CA PHE A 102 2.36 -16.33 -17.09
C PHE A 102 0.85 -16.42 -17.34
N VAL A 103 0.08 -15.39 -16.94
CA VAL A 103 -1.37 -15.34 -17.22
C VAL A 103 -1.63 -15.33 -18.73
N LEU A 104 -0.87 -14.50 -19.48
CA LEU A 104 -1.00 -14.41 -20.94
C LEU A 104 -0.63 -15.72 -21.64
N ARG A 105 0.38 -16.44 -21.15
CA ARG A 105 0.74 -17.76 -21.66
C ARG A 105 -0.40 -18.77 -21.45
N GLU A 106 -0.98 -18.83 -20.24
CA GLU A 106 -2.14 -19.70 -19.97
C GLU A 106 -3.34 -19.39 -20.88
N LEU A 107 -3.58 -18.10 -21.16
CA LEU A 107 -4.65 -17.68 -22.08
C LEU A 107 -4.33 -18.07 -23.54
N GLY A 108 -3.08 -17.89 -23.98
CA GLY A 108 -2.63 -18.32 -25.32
C GLY A 108 -2.74 -19.82 -25.52
N GLU A 109 -2.39 -20.64 -24.51
CA GLU A 109 -2.56 -22.10 -24.55
C GLU A 109 -4.04 -22.54 -24.59
N ALA A 110 -4.97 -21.68 -24.16
CA ALA A 110 -6.41 -21.86 -24.31
C ALA A 110 -6.94 -21.38 -25.68
N GLY A 111 -6.09 -20.83 -26.57
CA GLY A 111 -6.46 -20.28 -27.86
C GLY A 111 -7.09 -18.88 -27.81
N ILE A 112 -6.81 -18.11 -26.78
CA ILE A 112 -7.27 -16.72 -26.70
C ILE A 112 -6.26 -15.81 -27.39
N GLU A 113 -6.67 -15.17 -28.48
CA GLU A 113 -5.84 -14.23 -29.24
C GLU A 113 -5.62 -12.90 -28.49
N PRO A 114 -4.49 -12.21 -28.69
CA PRO A 114 -4.14 -10.98 -27.98
C PRO A 114 -5.18 -9.86 -28.11
N ASP A 115 -5.84 -9.71 -29.25
CA ASP A 115 -6.89 -8.71 -29.50
C ASP A 115 -8.19 -8.96 -28.70
N ARG A 116 -8.32 -10.15 -28.11
CA ARG A 116 -9.41 -10.56 -27.23
C ARG A 116 -9.14 -10.27 -25.75
N ILE A 117 -7.92 -9.84 -25.44
CA ILE A 117 -7.45 -9.62 -24.06
C ILE A 117 -7.33 -8.11 -23.82
N LYS A 118 -8.02 -7.62 -22.78
CA LYS A 118 -7.88 -6.26 -22.27
C LYS A 118 -7.18 -6.27 -20.94
N LEU A 119 -6.27 -5.32 -20.71
CA LEU A 119 -5.68 -5.06 -19.40
C LEU A 119 -6.25 -3.75 -18.86
N VAL A 120 -6.80 -3.76 -17.65
CA VAL A 120 -7.40 -2.57 -17.03
C VAL A 120 -6.70 -2.29 -15.71
N CYS A 121 -6.13 -1.09 -15.59
CA CYS A 121 -5.61 -0.61 -14.33
C CYS A 121 -6.77 -0.36 -13.35
N ALA A 122 -6.86 -1.22 -12.35
CA ALA A 122 -7.92 -1.24 -11.33
C ALA A 122 -7.51 -0.37 -10.13
N TYR A 123 -7.36 0.94 -10.34
CA TYR A 123 -6.88 1.88 -9.34
C TYR A 123 -7.99 2.38 -8.37
N GLY A 124 -9.26 2.02 -8.61
CA GLY A 124 -10.38 2.44 -7.75
C GLY A 124 -10.58 3.94 -7.77
N CYS A 125 -10.36 4.59 -6.64
CA CYS A 125 -10.48 6.04 -6.47
C CYS A 125 -9.12 6.78 -6.35
N HIS A 126 -8.03 6.14 -6.77
CA HIS A 126 -6.74 6.80 -6.97
C HIS A 126 -6.72 7.57 -8.29
N ARG A 127 -5.54 7.96 -8.79
CA ARG A 127 -5.37 8.59 -10.09
C ARG A 127 -5.10 7.57 -11.21
N PRO A 128 -5.47 7.87 -12.46
CA PRO A 128 -5.08 7.06 -13.60
C PRO A 128 -3.56 7.08 -13.83
N LEU A 129 -3.02 6.01 -14.42
CA LEU A 129 -1.62 5.91 -14.83
C LEU A 129 -1.42 6.50 -16.23
N VAL A 130 -0.30 7.19 -16.44
CA VAL A 130 0.17 7.56 -17.77
C VAL A 130 0.90 6.37 -18.43
N ARG A 131 1.15 6.46 -19.76
CA ARG A 131 1.76 5.35 -20.51
C ARG A 131 3.11 4.90 -19.92
N GLN A 132 3.97 5.82 -19.49
CA GLN A 132 5.25 5.49 -18.88
C GLN A 132 5.12 4.71 -17.58
N GLU A 133 4.10 5.02 -16.78
CA GLU A 133 3.79 4.30 -15.56
C GLU A 133 3.21 2.91 -15.83
N MET A 134 2.37 2.78 -16.87
CA MET A 134 1.94 1.47 -17.35
C MET A 134 3.11 0.61 -17.80
N ILE A 135 4.11 1.19 -18.48
CA ILE A 135 5.34 0.48 -18.86
C ILE A 135 6.15 0.05 -17.63
N LYS A 136 6.27 0.91 -16.60
CA LYS A 136 6.92 0.54 -15.34
C LYS A 136 6.22 -0.64 -14.66
N LYS A 137 4.90 -0.68 -14.71
CA LYS A 137 4.06 -1.68 -14.02
C LYS A 137 3.95 -3.00 -14.78
N LEU A 138 3.80 -2.95 -16.09
CA LEU A 138 3.49 -4.11 -16.95
C LEU A 138 4.67 -4.59 -17.80
N GLY A 139 5.64 -3.72 -18.03
CA GLY A 139 6.68 -3.92 -19.07
C GLY A 139 6.26 -3.36 -20.41
N LYS A 140 7.26 -2.96 -21.21
CA LYS A 140 7.06 -2.32 -22.53
C LYS A 140 6.33 -3.24 -23.50
N GLU A 141 6.72 -4.51 -23.58
CA GLU A 141 6.16 -5.51 -24.50
C GLU A 141 4.64 -5.66 -24.32
N ILE A 142 4.17 -5.76 -23.08
CA ILE A 142 2.72 -5.88 -22.82
C ILE A 142 1.97 -4.62 -23.25
N VAL A 143 2.50 -3.43 -22.94
CA VAL A 143 1.85 -2.16 -23.28
C VAL A 143 1.83 -1.89 -24.78
N GLU A 144 2.72 -2.51 -25.57
CA GLU A 144 2.78 -2.38 -27.02
C GLU A 144 1.90 -3.42 -27.77
N ASN A 145 1.70 -4.59 -27.19
CA ASN A 145 1.02 -5.71 -27.89
C ASN A 145 -0.41 -5.97 -27.41
N TYR A 146 -0.86 -5.34 -26.32
CA TYR A 146 -2.19 -5.54 -25.77
C TYR A 146 -2.94 -4.22 -25.57
N LEU A 147 -4.28 -4.31 -25.48
CA LEU A 147 -5.13 -3.17 -25.15
C LEU A 147 -5.04 -2.88 -23.64
N VAL A 148 -4.41 -1.77 -23.26
CA VAL A 148 -4.22 -1.36 -21.87
C VAL A 148 -5.01 -0.07 -21.59
N PHE A 149 -5.88 -0.10 -20.57
CA PHE A 149 -6.76 1.00 -20.19
C PHE A 149 -6.63 1.34 -18.71
N ASN A 150 -7.04 2.57 -18.39
CA ASN A 150 -7.36 2.95 -17.02
C ASN A 150 -8.84 2.70 -16.74
N HIS A 151 -9.17 2.32 -15.52
CA HIS A 151 -10.52 2.45 -15.00
C HIS A 151 -10.93 3.94 -14.93
N ASN A 152 -12.23 4.22 -15.00
CA ASN A 152 -12.78 5.54 -14.68
C ASN A 152 -13.80 5.36 -13.54
N VAL A 153 -13.54 6.02 -12.40
CA VAL A 153 -14.34 5.86 -11.18
C VAL A 153 -15.68 6.62 -11.22
N TYR A 154 -15.83 7.55 -12.16
CA TYR A 154 -17.01 8.40 -12.27
C TYR A 154 -17.96 8.05 -13.41
N GLU A 155 -17.48 7.38 -14.45
CA GLU A 155 -18.24 7.19 -15.68
C GLU A 155 -18.15 5.75 -16.21
N HIS A 156 -19.09 5.41 -17.12
CA HIS A 156 -19.14 4.17 -17.86
C HIS A 156 -19.26 2.92 -16.98
N HIS A 157 -20.21 2.94 -16.03
CA HIS A 157 -20.51 1.80 -15.18
C HIS A 157 -21.82 1.11 -15.55
N VAL A 158 -21.91 -0.18 -15.20
CA VAL A 158 -23.11 -0.99 -15.28
C VAL A 158 -23.49 -1.46 -13.88
N LYS A 159 -24.74 -1.27 -13.49
CA LYS A 159 -25.28 -1.82 -12.23
C LYS A 159 -25.57 -3.30 -12.40
N LEU A 160 -24.87 -4.15 -11.66
CA LEU A 160 -24.98 -5.61 -11.72
C LEU A 160 -25.83 -6.21 -10.58
N GLY A 161 -26.04 -5.44 -9.53
CA GLY A 161 -26.82 -5.88 -8.37
C GLY A 161 -26.59 -5.02 -7.14
N THR A 162 -26.89 -5.58 -5.98
CA THR A 162 -26.68 -4.99 -4.66
C THR A 162 -26.29 -6.11 -3.70
N THR A 163 -25.30 -5.88 -2.84
CA THR A 163 -24.91 -6.88 -1.84
C THR A 163 -25.96 -7.03 -0.74
N SER A 164 -25.87 -8.10 0.04
CA SER A 164 -26.73 -8.34 1.21
C SER A 164 -26.67 -7.22 2.26
N ARG A 165 -25.58 -6.43 2.27
CA ARG A 165 -25.37 -5.27 3.14
C ARG A 165 -25.78 -3.94 2.51
N GLY A 166 -26.34 -3.96 1.30
CA GLY A 166 -26.85 -2.77 0.62
C GLY A 166 -25.85 -2.05 -0.29
N THR A 167 -24.62 -2.55 -0.46
CA THR A 167 -23.65 -1.93 -1.38
C THR A 167 -24.10 -2.09 -2.82
N PRO A 168 -24.35 -0.99 -3.58
CA PRO A 168 -24.69 -1.07 -4.99
C PRO A 168 -23.47 -1.52 -5.78
N VAL A 169 -23.60 -2.54 -6.61
CA VAL A 169 -22.51 -3.10 -7.42
C VAL A 169 -22.53 -2.49 -8.80
N LEU A 170 -21.83 -1.35 -8.96
CA LEU A 170 -21.62 -0.67 -10.23
C LEU A 170 -20.19 -0.90 -10.69
N ILE A 171 -20.01 -1.58 -11.80
CA ILE A 171 -18.69 -1.99 -12.31
C ILE A 171 -18.44 -1.36 -13.67
N ASN A 172 -17.17 -1.06 -13.93
CA ASN A 172 -16.70 -0.59 -15.23
C ASN A 172 -17.29 -1.42 -16.36
N ARG A 173 -17.90 -0.77 -17.37
CA ARG A 173 -18.62 -1.42 -18.47
C ARG A 173 -17.72 -2.36 -19.28
N GLU A 174 -16.47 -1.95 -19.53
CA GLU A 174 -15.51 -2.77 -20.29
C GLU A 174 -15.15 -4.06 -19.52
N VAL A 175 -15.08 -3.98 -18.20
CA VAL A 175 -14.85 -5.13 -17.32
C VAL A 175 -16.09 -6.02 -17.24
N ALA A 176 -17.27 -5.41 -17.01
CA ALA A 176 -18.53 -6.14 -16.89
C ALA A 176 -18.86 -6.94 -18.16
N GLY A 177 -18.51 -6.40 -19.34
CA GLY A 177 -18.76 -7.02 -20.65
C GLY A 177 -17.79 -8.14 -21.06
N CYS A 178 -16.85 -8.56 -20.19
CA CYS A 178 -15.93 -9.67 -20.48
C CYS A 178 -16.44 -10.99 -19.92
N ASP A 179 -16.14 -12.09 -20.64
CA ASP A 179 -16.57 -13.45 -20.30
C ASP A 179 -15.66 -14.11 -19.26
N LEU A 180 -14.42 -13.61 -19.13
CA LEU A 180 -13.43 -14.06 -18.16
C LEU A 180 -12.76 -12.84 -17.53
N LYS A 181 -12.77 -12.79 -16.20
CA LYS A 181 -12.21 -11.68 -15.40
C LYS A 181 -11.15 -12.21 -14.44
N ILE A 182 -9.91 -11.84 -14.68
CA ILE A 182 -8.74 -12.27 -13.92
C ILE A 182 -8.15 -11.05 -13.19
N GLY A 183 -7.94 -11.16 -11.87
CA GLY A 183 -7.25 -10.12 -11.10
C GLY A 183 -5.77 -10.45 -10.89
N VAL A 184 -4.89 -9.46 -10.97
CA VAL A 184 -3.47 -9.56 -10.61
C VAL A 184 -3.13 -8.46 -9.62
N GLY A 185 -2.58 -8.82 -8.45
CA GLY A 185 -2.26 -7.85 -7.42
C GLY A 185 -1.43 -8.44 -6.28
N CYS A 186 -1.32 -7.74 -5.16
CA CYS A 186 -0.57 -8.20 -3.99
C CYS A 186 -1.42 -8.25 -2.72
N ILE A 187 -1.02 -9.15 -1.82
CA ILE A 187 -1.53 -9.20 -0.46
C ILE A 187 -0.54 -8.44 0.43
N ILE A 188 -0.94 -7.27 0.90
CA ILE A 188 -0.18 -6.41 1.80
C ILE A 188 -1.06 -5.94 2.95
N PRO A 189 -0.52 -5.55 4.11
CA PRO A 189 -1.32 -5.05 5.22
C PRO A 189 -2.23 -3.88 4.82
N HIS A 190 -3.44 -3.84 5.38
CA HIS A 190 -4.41 -2.79 5.09
C HIS A 190 -5.26 -2.45 6.33
N PHE A 191 -5.37 -1.16 6.64
CA PHE A 191 -5.92 -0.67 7.91
C PHE A 191 -7.43 -0.89 8.11
N THR A 192 -8.21 -1.17 7.06
CA THR A 192 -9.66 -1.38 7.20
C THR A 192 -10.13 -2.76 6.77
N THR A 193 -9.52 -3.37 5.77
CA THR A 193 -9.89 -4.71 5.26
C THR A 193 -8.92 -5.81 5.71
N GLY A 194 -8.08 -5.52 6.71
CA GLY A 194 -7.03 -6.40 7.22
C GLY A 194 -5.84 -6.49 6.28
N TYR A 195 -6.07 -6.97 5.09
CA TYR A 195 -5.09 -7.07 3.99
C TYR A 195 -5.67 -6.57 2.67
N GLY A 196 -4.80 -6.15 1.74
CA GLY A 196 -5.09 -5.96 0.32
C GLY A 196 -5.28 -7.30 -0.39
N GLY A 197 -5.38 -7.27 -1.72
CA GLY A 197 -5.54 -8.48 -2.55
C GLY A 197 -6.94 -9.09 -2.54
N GLY A 198 -7.07 -10.26 -3.18
CA GLY A 198 -8.34 -10.94 -3.37
C GLY A 198 -9.34 -10.09 -4.18
N ALA A 199 -10.58 -10.12 -3.76
CA ALA A 199 -11.68 -9.39 -4.40
C ALA A 199 -11.48 -7.86 -4.50
N LYS A 200 -10.48 -7.28 -3.77
CA LYS A 200 -10.21 -5.83 -3.85
C LYS A 200 -9.82 -5.35 -5.24
N ILE A 201 -9.32 -6.20 -6.08
CA ILE A 201 -9.00 -5.84 -7.47
C ILE A 201 -10.26 -5.48 -8.27
N MET A 202 -11.40 -6.05 -7.91
CA MET A 202 -12.70 -5.73 -8.51
C MET A 202 -13.39 -4.59 -7.76
N VAL A 203 -13.50 -4.68 -6.43
CA VAL A 203 -14.09 -3.67 -5.55
C VAL A 203 -13.11 -3.33 -4.43
N PRO A 204 -12.50 -2.15 -4.40
CA PRO A 204 -12.80 -0.92 -5.18
C PRO A 204 -12.22 -0.86 -6.59
N GLY A 205 -11.30 -1.73 -7.00
CA GLY A 205 -10.42 -1.54 -8.14
C GLY A 205 -11.07 -1.12 -9.46
N ALA A 206 -12.15 -1.78 -9.87
CA ALA A 206 -12.89 -1.49 -11.11
C ALA A 206 -14.33 -1.02 -10.87
N ALA A 207 -14.63 -0.53 -9.65
CA ALA A 207 -15.97 -0.13 -9.24
C ALA A 207 -16.18 1.38 -9.29
N ALA A 208 -17.44 1.80 -9.43
CA ALA A 208 -17.87 3.20 -9.38
C ALA A 208 -17.66 3.83 -7.99
N MET A 209 -17.56 5.16 -7.94
CA MET A 209 -17.42 5.91 -6.69
C MET A 209 -18.56 5.61 -5.69
N GLU A 210 -19.77 5.39 -6.17
CA GLU A 210 -20.93 5.04 -5.33
C GLU A 210 -20.73 3.72 -4.59
N THR A 211 -20.26 2.69 -5.31
CA THR A 211 -19.93 1.37 -4.72
C THR A 211 -18.81 1.51 -3.69
N ILE A 212 -17.75 2.24 -4.06
CA ILE A 212 -16.59 2.46 -3.19
C ILE A 212 -17.01 3.23 -1.94
N ALA A 213 -17.75 4.34 -2.10
CA ALA A 213 -18.17 5.18 -1.00
C ALA A 213 -19.07 4.40 -0.02
N TYR A 214 -20.02 3.63 -0.52
CA TYR A 214 -20.92 2.84 0.35
C TYR A 214 -20.12 1.84 1.21
N ASN A 215 -19.29 1.01 0.57
CA ASN A 215 -18.47 0.04 1.29
C ASN A 215 -17.48 0.71 2.29
N HIS A 216 -16.90 1.87 1.93
CA HIS A 216 -15.88 2.55 2.75
C HIS A 216 -16.47 3.48 3.82
N ILE A 217 -17.72 3.90 3.70
CA ILE A 217 -18.35 4.83 4.65
C ILE A 217 -19.42 4.10 5.45
N GLU A 218 -20.44 3.54 4.79
CA GLU A 218 -21.61 3.01 5.50
C GLU A 218 -21.28 1.69 6.21
N ILE A 219 -20.57 0.77 5.55
CA ILE A 219 -20.18 -0.51 6.18
C ILE A 219 -19.18 -0.29 7.32
N GLU A 220 -18.18 0.57 7.13
CA GLU A 220 -17.20 0.87 8.19
C GLU A 220 -17.85 1.57 9.38
N LYS A 221 -18.75 2.53 9.13
CA LYS A 221 -19.51 3.25 10.17
C LYS A 221 -20.42 2.32 10.98
N ALA A 222 -21.00 1.32 10.32
CA ALA A 222 -21.88 0.35 10.98
C ALA A 222 -21.12 -0.67 11.86
N TYR A 223 -19.83 -0.94 11.56
CA TYR A 223 -19.05 -2.00 12.22
C TYR A 223 -17.59 -1.56 12.51
N PRO A 224 -17.35 -0.46 13.21
CA PRO A 224 -16.01 0.12 13.36
C PRO A 224 -15.04 -0.80 14.11
N GLU A 225 -15.51 -1.59 15.06
CA GLU A 225 -14.69 -2.50 15.87
C GLU A 225 -14.21 -3.76 15.11
N HIS A 226 -14.89 -4.10 14.00
CA HIS A 226 -14.59 -5.30 13.19
C HIS A 226 -13.64 -5.02 12.03
N VAL A 227 -13.32 -3.75 11.77
CA VAL A 227 -12.33 -3.34 10.77
C VAL A 227 -10.99 -3.05 11.44
N GLY A 228 -9.89 -3.21 10.73
CA GLY A 228 -8.57 -2.92 11.28
C GLY A 228 -7.44 -3.63 10.53
N LEU A 229 -6.22 -3.20 10.84
CA LEU A 229 -5.00 -3.80 10.33
C LEU A 229 -4.93 -5.30 10.72
N GLY A 230 -4.68 -6.17 9.76
CA GLY A 230 -4.61 -7.62 9.99
C GLY A 230 -5.98 -8.32 10.14
N LYS A 231 -7.05 -7.61 10.50
CA LYS A 231 -8.39 -8.17 10.72
C LYS A 231 -9.08 -8.58 9.41
N VAL A 232 -8.92 -9.83 9.01
CA VAL A 232 -9.58 -10.40 7.80
C VAL A 232 -10.80 -11.23 8.19
N LYS A 233 -10.69 -12.05 9.23
CA LYS A 233 -11.77 -12.92 9.69
C LYS A 233 -12.94 -12.06 10.20
N ASN A 234 -14.16 -12.37 9.73
CA ASN A 234 -15.39 -11.66 10.11
C ASN A 234 -15.37 -10.14 9.85
N ASN A 235 -14.46 -9.64 9.03
CA ASN A 235 -14.41 -8.23 8.66
C ASN A 235 -15.57 -7.91 7.68
N PRO A 236 -16.57 -7.11 8.08
CA PRO A 236 -17.77 -6.88 7.28
C PRO A 236 -17.48 -6.18 5.95
N ARG A 237 -16.48 -5.29 5.91
CA ARG A 237 -16.04 -4.66 4.66
C ARG A 237 -15.41 -5.67 3.70
N ARG A 238 -14.63 -6.62 4.24
CA ARG A 238 -14.02 -7.69 3.45
C ARG A 238 -15.09 -8.62 2.88
N VAL A 239 -16.02 -9.04 3.68
CA VAL A 239 -17.12 -9.93 3.26
C VAL A 239 -18.03 -9.25 2.22
N ASP A 240 -18.36 -7.98 2.43
CA ASP A 240 -19.20 -7.21 1.51
C ASP A 240 -18.54 -7.01 0.12
N LEU A 241 -17.24 -6.68 0.08
CA LEU A 241 -16.54 -6.56 -1.21
C LEU A 241 -16.33 -7.90 -1.91
N GLU A 242 -16.23 -9.01 -1.19
CA GLU A 242 -16.18 -10.36 -1.76
C GLU A 242 -17.51 -10.75 -2.39
N GLU A 243 -18.63 -10.44 -1.73
CA GLU A 243 -19.96 -10.60 -2.29
C GLU A 243 -20.16 -9.72 -3.54
N ALA A 244 -19.73 -8.46 -3.50
CA ALA A 244 -19.77 -7.55 -4.64
C ALA A 244 -18.94 -8.06 -5.82
N ALA A 245 -17.73 -8.59 -5.57
CA ALA A 245 -16.89 -9.18 -6.61
C ALA A 245 -17.50 -10.45 -7.24
N LYS A 246 -18.20 -11.25 -6.44
CA LYS A 246 -18.96 -12.40 -6.92
C LYS A 246 -20.11 -11.96 -7.83
N ILE A 247 -20.89 -10.95 -7.44
CA ILE A 247 -21.95 -10.35 -8.28
C ILE A 247 -21.35 -9.78 -9.57
N ALA A 248 -20.15 -9.20 -9.51
CA ALA A 248 -19.43 -8.68 -10.67
C ALA A 248 -18.85 -9.76 -11.59
N GLY A 249 -18.88 -11.03 -11.18
CA GLY A 249 -18.36 -12.16 -11.95
C GLY A 249 -16.84 -12.18 -12.03
N LEU A 250 -16.12 -11.87 -10.96
CA LEU A 250 -14.69 -12.10 -10.85
C LEU A 250 -14.45 -13.61 -10.79
N ASP A 251 -13.69 -14.15 -11.76
CA ASP A 251 -13.49 -15.60 -11.87
C ASP A 251 -12.36 -16.11 -10.99
N LEU A 252 -11.19 -15.45 -11.06
CA LEU A 252 -10.03 -15.82 -10.25
C LEU A 252 -9.07 -14.65 -10.05
N VAL A 253 -8.14 -14.81 -9.11
CA VAL A 253 -7.11 -13.81 -8.81
C VAL A 253 -5.75 -14.48 -8.69
N VAL A 254 -4.72 -13.77 -9.14
CA VAL A 254 -3.30 -14.07 -8.96
C VAL A 254 -2.73 -13.04 -8.00
N ASN A 255 -2.42 -13.45 -6.78
CA ASN A 255 -1.87 -12.56 -5.77
C ASN A 255 -0.46 -12.94 -5.36
N VAL A 256 0.42 -11.94 -5.24
CA VAL A 256 1.77 -12.10 -4.71
C VAL A 256 1.87 -11.56 -3.29
N VAL A 257 2.77 -12.14 -2.51
CA VAL A 257 3.34 -11.56 -1.30
C VAL A 257 4.78 -11.21 -1.63
N VAL A 258 5.17 -9.95 -1.44
CA VAL A 258 6.48 -9.43 -1.84
C VAL A 258 7.25 -8.90 -0.64
N ASN A 259 8.58 -8.87 -0.74
CA ASN A 259 9.42 -8.16 0.23
C ASN A 259 9.63 -6.69 -0.19
N HIS A 260 10.47 -5.99 0.59
CA HIS A 260 10.86 -4.60 0.33
C HIS A 260 11.68 -4.41 -0.97
N ARG A 261 12.16 -5.48 -1.62
CA ARG A 261 12.87 -5.46 -2.92
C ARG A 261 11.97 -5.80 -4.11
N LYS A 262 10.65 -5.87 -3.94
CA LYS A 262 9.67 -6.37 -4.93
C LYS A 262 9.94 -7.82 -5.38
N GLU A 263 10.67 -8.58 -4.59
CA GLU A 263 10.87 -10.01 -4.84
C GLU A 263 9.63 -10.77 -4.40
N ILE A 264 9.21 -11.73 -5.20
CA ILE A 264 8.02 -12.54 -4.93
C ILE A 264 8.39 -13.63 -3.93
N LEU A 265 7.87 -13.55 -2.71
CA LEU A 265 8.08 -14.54 -1.65
C LEU A 265 7.00 -15.62 -1.63
N GLY A 266 5.82 -15.29 -2.16
CA GLY A 266 4.70 -16.21 -2.27
C GLY A 266 3.78 -15.83 -3.42
N LEU A 267 3.20 -16.84 -4.09
CA LEU A 267 2.27 -16.67 -5.20
C LEU A 267 1.04 -17.54 -4.98
N PHE A 268 -0.13 -16.94 -5.07
CA PHE A 268 -1.41 -17.57 -4.80
C PHE A 268 -2.34 -17.34 -5.99
N VAL A 269 -2.65 -18.41 -6.73
CA VAL A 269 -3.51 -18.40 -7.92
C VAL A 269 -4.80 -19.12 -7.59
N GLY A 270 -5.96 -18.59 -7.98
CA GLY A 270 -7.23 -19.32 -7.84
C GLY A 270 -8.40 -18.48 -7.37
N ASP A 271 -9.36 -19.11 -6.68
CA ASP A 271 -10.55 -18.45 -6.13
C ASP A 271 -10.18 -17.24 -5.27
N PHE A 272 -10.80 -16.13 -5.54
CA PHE A 272 -10.40 -14.84 -4.95
C PHE A 272 -10.60 -14.76 -3.42
N VAL A 273 -11.35 -15.69 -2.80
CA VAL A 273 -11.48 -15.82 -1.35
C VAL A 273 -10.49 -16.85 -0.80
N GLU A 274 -10.46 -18.07 -1.34
CA GLU A 274 -9.66 -19.17 -0.80
C GLU A 274 -8.16 -18.90 -0.93
N GLN A 275 -7.69 -18.49 -2.13
CA GLN A 275 -6.28 -18.15 -2.33
C GLN A 275 -5.88 -16.96 -1.45
N HIS A 276 -6.78 -15.95 -1.29
CA HIS A 276 -6.51 -14.79 -0.45
C HIS A 276 -6.32 -15.20 1.02
N ARG A 277 -7.15 -16.09 1.57
CA ARG A 277 -6.99 -16.57 2.95
C ARG A 277 -5.67 -17.31 3.17
N LYS A 278 -5.27 -18.18 2.22
CA LYS A 278 -3.95 -18.84 2.25
C LYS A 278 -2.80 -17.82 2.13
N GLY A 279 -2.95 -16.84 1.23
CA GLY A 279 -1.99 -15.76 1.07
C GLY A 279 -1.86 -14.87 2.29
N VAL A 280 -2.96 -14.55 2.99
CA VAL A 280 -2.95 -13.79 4.27
C VAL A 280 -2.20 -14.56 5.36
N ALA A 281 -2.43 -15.87 5.48
CA ALA A 281 -1.71 -16.69 6.46
C ALA A 281 -0.19 -16.67 6.21
N PHE A 282 0.24 -16.63 4.96
CA PHE A 282 1.64 -16.47 4.60
C PHE A 282 2.12 -15.01 4.82
N ALA A 283 1.33 -14.02 4.42
CA ALA A 283 1.63 -12.60 4.59
C ALA A 283 1.85 -12.21 6.06
N ASN A 284 1.10 -12.80 7.00
CA ASN A 284 1.32 -12.63 8.44
C ASN A 284 2.73 -13.07 8.86
N LYS A 285 3.24 -14.15 8.28
CA LYS A 285 4.62 -14.63 8.55
C LYS A 285 5.67 -13.73 7.93
N VAL A 286 5.37 -13.09 6.81
CA VAL A 286 6.31 -12.21 6.09
C VAL A 286 6.35 -10.81 6.71
N TYR A 287 5.19 -10.18 6.87
CA TYR A 287 5.09 -8.77 7.29
C TYR A 287 5.06 -8.56 8.79
N GLY A 288 4.91 -9.63 9.56
CA GLY A 288 4.95 -9.57 11.01
C GLY A 288 6.24 -8.90 11.48
N THR A 289 6.10 -7.90 12.37
CA THR A 289 7.23 -7.17 12.95
C THR A 289 7.11 -7.20 14.45
N GLU A 290 8.17 -7.69 15.10
CA GLU A 290 8.21 -7.82 16.56
C GLU A 290 8.04 -6.44 17.23
N ASN A 291 7.12 -6.35 18.16
CA ASN A 291 6.99 -5.19 19.02
C ASN A 291 8.07 -5.22 20.11
N ARG A 292 9.08 -4.35 20.00
CA ARG A 292 10.21 -4.23 20.92
C ARG A 292 9.98 -3.24 22.06
N GLY A 293 8.72 -2.98 22.40
CA GLY A 293 8.30 -2.11 23.49
C GLY A 293 7.94 -0.69 23.05
N LYS A 294 7.99 0.25 24.00
CA LYS A 294 7.62 1.65 23.78
C LYS A 294 8.85 2.51 23.53
N PHE A 295 8.73 3.44 22.58
CA PHE A 295 9.80 4.31 22.08
C PHE A 295 9.47 5.79 22.31
N ASP A 296 10.51 6.60 22.53
CA ASP A 296 10.39 8.05 22.67
C ASP A 296 10.21 8.73 21.32
N LEU A 297 10.88 8.18 20.29
CA LEU A 297 10.89 8.63 18.91
C LEU A 297 10.77 7.43 17.97
N MET A 298 9.99 7.57 16.91
CA MET A 298 9.91 6.56 15.85
C MET A 298 10.26 7.16 14.50
N VAL A 299 11.10 6.47 13.73
CA VAL A 299 11.48 6.83 12.37
C VAL A 299 10.89 5.79 11.42
N LEU A 300 9.97 6.22 10.59
CA LEU A 300 9.11 5.38 9.76
C LEU A 300 9.34 5.72 8.29
N ASN A 301 9.83 4.77 7.49
CA ASN A 301 10.02 4.98 6.05
C ASN A 301 8.75 4.55 5.28
N ALA A 302 8.23 5.45 4.44
CA ALA A 302 7.06 5.20 3.61
C ALA A 302 7.31 4.19 2.48
N PHE A 303 8.57 3.82 2.22
CA PHE A 303 8.93 2.78 1.26
C PHE A 303 8.31 1.41 1.64
N PRO A 304 7.84 0.62 0.71
CA PRO A 304 7.79 0.80 -0.75
C PRO A 304 6.45 1.35 -1.29
N ILE A 305 5.64 2.01 -0.46
CA ILE A 305 4.31 2.52 -0.85
C ILE A 305 4.25 4.04 -0.59
N GLU A 306 5.19 4.78 -1.19
CA GLU A 306 5.33 6.22 -0.97
C GLU A 306 4.15 7.04 -1.49
N GLU A 307 3.37 6.52 -2.43
CA GLU A 307 2.14 7.17 -2.90
C GLU A 307 1.00 7.13 -1.86
N SER A 308 1.11 6.31 -0.82
CA SER A 308 0.17 6.23 0.31
C SER A 308 0.95 6.23 1.63
N PRO A 309 1.68 7.32 1.94
CA PRO A 309 2.65 7.37 3.03
C PRO A 309 2.02 7.27 4.42
N GLU A 310 0.73 7.54 4.57
CA GLU A 310 -0.01 7.37 5.82
C GLU A 310 0.03 5.93 6.35
N LYS A 311 0.24 4.95 5.48
CA LYS A 311 0.37 3.55 5.88
C LYS A 311 1.62 3.29 6.72
N ALA A 312 2.66 4.10 6.56
CA ALA A 312 3.86 4.00 7.36
C ALA A 312 3.63 4.35 8.83
N LEU A 313 2.53 5.02 9.18
CA LEU A 313 2.25 5.46 10.54
C LEU A 313 1.67 4.36 11.44
N TRP A 314 1.18 3.25 10.89
CA TRP A 314 0.52 2.19 11.66
C TRP A 314 1.38 1.58 12.77
N PRO A 315 2.68 1.30 12.59
CA PRO A 315 3.51 0.79 13.68
C PRO A 315 3.59 1.72 14.90
N ALA A 316 3.40 3.04 14.69
CA ALA A 316 3.49 4.03 15.77
C ALA A 316 2.31 3.96 16.74
N GLU A 317 1.14 3.53 16.30
CA GLU A 317 -0.05 3.39 17.18
C GLU A 317 0.23 2.47 18.36
N GLU A 318 0.98 1.38 18.12
CA GLU A 318 1.27 0.35 19.11
C GLU A 318 2.58 0.56 19.86
N SER A 319 3.57 1.19 19.23
CA SER A 319 4.95 1.21 19.75
C SER A 319 5.41 2.58 20.23
N LEU A 320 4.68 3.66 19.96
CA LEU A 320 5.03 4.99 20.42
C LEU A 320 4.57 5.21 21.86
N LYS A 321 5.41 5.80 22.69
CA LYS A 321 5.00 6.36 24.00
C LYS A 321 4.01 7.50 23.79
N ARG A 322 3.06 7.65 24.70
CA ARG A 322 2.18 8.81 24.69
C ARG A 322 2.99 10.11 24.82
N GLY A 323 2.81 11.03 23.87
CA GLY A 323 3.57 12.27 23.80
C GLY A 323 4.97 12.12 23.17
N GLY A 324 5.31 10.96 22.61
CA GLY A 324 6.49 10.78 21.78
C GLY A 324 6.34 11.44 20.41
N ASP A 325 7.42 11.50 19.66
CA ASP A 325 7.45 12.13 18.34
C ASP A 325 7.64 11.08 17.22
N VAL A 326 7.18 11.41 16.02
CA VAL A 326 7.32 10.55 14.84
C VAL A 326 8.02 11.31 13.72
N VAL A 327 8.99 10.65 13.10
CA VAL A 327 9.62 11.08 11.85
C VAL A 327 9.12 10.16 10.74
N LEU A 328 8.54 10.73 9.71
CA LEU A 328 8.17 10.05 8.48
C LEU A 328 9.20 10.39 7.40
N ILE A 329 9.91 9.38 6.89
CA ILE A 329 10.72 9.50 5.68
C ILE A 329 9.80 9.24 4.49
N TRP A 330 9.63 10.26 3.64
CA TRP A 330 8.73 10.21 2.51
C TRP A 330 9.39 10.84 1.29
N GLN A 331 10.06 10.00 0.51
CA GLN A 331 10.80 10.41 -0.67
C GLN A 331 10.04 9.99 -1.93
N THR A 332 9.30 10.92 -2.51
CA THR A 332 8.59 10.74 -3.77
C THR A 332 8.51 12.06 -4.52
N THR A 333 8.60 12.02 -5.84
CA THR A 333 8.41 13.18 -6.72
C THR A 333 6.94 13.47 -7.00
N ASP A 334 6.04 12.52 -6.72
CA ASP A 334 4.62 12.59 -7.10
C ASP A 334 3.75 13.25 -6.02
N GLY A 335 4.32 13.53 -4.82
CA GLY A 335 3.55 14.04 -3.70
C GLY A 335 2.54 13.02 -3.14
N ILE A 336 1.53 13.50 -2.42
CA ILE A 336 0.42 12.66 -1.95
C ILE A 336 -0.44 12.24 -3.13
N LEU A 337 -0.67 10.93 -3.28
CA LEU A 337 -1.55 10.39 -4.30
C LEU A 337 -2.95 11.03 -4.20
N PRO A 338 -3.48 11.63 -5.28
CA PRO A 338 -4.87 12.03 -5.34
C PRO A 338 -5.79 10.84 -5.04
N HIS A 339 -6.59 10.97 -4.00
CA HIS A 339 -7.52 9.94 -3.58
C HIS A 339 -8.93 10.53 -3.52
N TYR A 340 -9.73 10.28 -4.53
CA TYR A 340 -11.04 10.91 -4.73
C TYR A 340 -12.07 10.64 -3.64
N LEU A 341 -11.85 9.63 -2.80
CA LEU A 341 -12.72 9.35 -1.67
C LEU A 341 -12.27 10.04 -0.37
N VAL A 342 -10.97 9.97 -0.04
CA VAL A 342 -10.48 10.37 1.30
C VAL A 342 -9.47 11.51 1.27
N GLY A 343 -8.89 11.82 0.11
CA GLY A 343 -7.88 12.86 -0.04
C GLY A 343 -8.46 14.26 -0.15
N THR A 344 -7.61 15.26 0.06
CA THR A 344 -7.88 16.62 -0.41
C THR A 344 -7.72 16.64 -1.91
N PHE A 345 -8.73 17.14 -2.60
CA PHE A 345 -8.55 17.41 -4.01
C PHE A 345 -9.23 18.74 -4.34
N GLY A 346 -8.45 19.62 -4.95
CA GLY A 346 -8.79 21.04 -4.92
C GLY A 346 -8.48 21.69 -3.55
N SER A 347 -8.66 23.00 -3.43
CA SER A 347 -8.19 23.78 -2.29
C SER A 347 -8.93 23.48 -0.97
N ASP A 348 -10.27 23.54 -1.02
CA ASP A 348 -11.11 23.40 0.18
C ASP A 348 -12.05 22.20 0.14
N TYR A 349 -11.98 21.40 -0.93
CA TYR A 349 -12.84 20.25 -1.15
C TYR A 349 -12.04 18.97 -0.99
N GLY A 350 -12.49 18.11 -0.09
CA GLY A 350 -12.01 16.75 0.05
C GLY A 350 -12.89 15.77 -0.71
N GLY A 351 -12.46 14.51 -0.76
CA GLY A 351 -13.31 13.40 -1.16
C GLY A 351 -14.48 13.20 -0.21
N ARG A 352 -15.43 12.35 -0.57
CA ARG A 352 -16.68 12.12 0.19
C ARG A 352 -16.48 11.70 1.65
N LYS A 353 -15.37 11.04 1.96
CA LYS A 353 -14.99 10.60 3.32
C LYS A 353 -13.95 11.52 3.98
N TRP A 354 -13.41 12.48 3.26
CA TRP A 354 -12.36 13.32 3.81
C TRP A 354 -12.91 14.30 4.84
N GLN A 355 -12.19 14.40 5.96
CA GLN A 355 -12.38 15.44 6.97
C GLN A 355 -11.01 15.96 7.36
N ARG A 356 -10.89 17.29 7.53
CA ARG A 356 -9.64 17.89 8.03
C ARG A 356 -9.35 17.31 9.41
N PRO A 357 -8.18 16.69 9.64
CA PRO A 357 -7.88 16.14 10.95
C PRO A 357 -7.81 17.24 12.02
N GLY A 358 -8.59 17.10 13.07
CA GLY A 358 -8.49 17.94 14.28
C GLY A 358 -7.34 17.53 15.20
N THR A 359 -6.80 16.30 14.99
CA THR A 359 -5.66 15.72 15.69
C THR A 359 -4.68 15.16 14.68
N LEU A 360 -3.46 14.83 15.12
CA LEU A 360 -2.53 14.07 14.27
C LEU A 360 -3.14 12.72 13.90
N ARG A 361 -2.76 12.20 12.73
CA ARG A 361 -3.14 10.84 12.29
C ARG A 361 -2.55 9.73 13.17
N ILE A 362 -1.71 10.08 14.10
CA ILE A 362 -1.18 9.21 15.17
C ILE A 362 -1.60 9.81 16.51
N PRO A 363 -2.66 9.30 17.16
CA PRO A 363 -3.23 9.91 18.35
C PRO A 363 -2.25 10.06 19.52
N ASN A 364 -1.31 9.11 19.68
CA ASN A 364 -0.32 9.11 20.76
C ASN A 364 0.87 10.06 20.51
N ALA A 365 1.08 10.52 19.28
CA ALA A 365 2.20 11.39 18.95
C ALA A 365 1.97 12.82 19.44
N LYS A 366 3.05 13.46 19.89
CA LYS A 366 3.08 14.90 20.17
C LYS A 366 3.22 15.66 18.85
N ASN A 367 4.18 15.30 18.02
CA ASN A 367 4.44 15.93 16.74
C ASN A 367 4.73 14.90 15.65
N LEU A 368 4.53 15.31 14.39
CA LEU A 368 4.92 14.59 13.19
C LEU A 368 5.92 15.43 12.41
N PHE A 369 7.12 14.89 12.22
CA PHE A 369 8.18 15.46 11.39
C PHE A 369 8.24 14.69 10.09
N ILE A 370 8.16 15.37 8.96
CA ILE A 370 8.19 14.74 7.64
C ILE A 370 9.47 15.16 6.92
N TYR A 371 10.30 14.18 6.60
CA TYR A 371 11.47 14.35 5.76
C TYR A 371 11.14 13.96 4.33
N ALA A 372 11.04 14.96 3.46
CA ALA A 372 10.72 14.80 2.05
C ALA A 372 11.48 15.84 1.21
N GLU A 373 11.91 15.47 0.00
CA GLU A 373 12.54 16.43 -0.93
C GLU A 373 11.49 17.32 -1.58
N ASP A 374 10.38 16.72 -2.02
CA ASP A 374 9.26 17.41 -2.65
C ASP A 374 8.00 17.36 -1.79
N PHE A 375 7.45 18.53 -1.52
CA PHE A 375 6.15 18.66 -0.85
C PHE A 375 5.53 20.04 -1.09
N SER A 376 4.21 20.09 -1.05
CA SER A 376 3.46 21.34 -0.90
C SER A 376 3.31 21.69 0.58
N LYS A 377 3.50 22.97 0.94
CA LYS A 377 3.28 23.43 2.32
C LYS A 377 1.85 23.17 2.81
N LEU A 378 0.88 23.12 1.89
CA LEU A 378 -0.51 22.85 2.21
C LEU A 378 -0.80 21.38 2.52
N GLU A 379 0.08 20.46 2.12
CA GLU A 379 -0.02 19.05 2.47
C GLU A 379 0.04 18.76 3.97
N LYS A 380 0.57 19.68 4.78
CA LYS A 380 0.46 19.60 6.24
C LYS A 380 -0.97 19.31 6.72
N ARG A 381 -1.96 19.90 6.05
CA ARG A 381 -3.39 19.75 6.38
C ARG A 381 -3.89 18.30 6.29
N TRP A 382 -3.20 17.48 5.49
CA TRP A 382 -3.50 16.04 5.37
C TRP A 382 -3.14 15.27 6.63
N TRP A 383 -2.09 15.71 7.34
CA TRP A 383 -1.50 14.96 8.45
C TRP A 383 -2.07 15.33 9.81
N GLY A 384 -2.56 16.55 9.99
CA GLY A 384 -3.06 17.04 11.27
C GLY A 384 -3.04 18.55 11.41
N PRO A 385 -3.13 19.05 12.66
CA PRO A 385 -2.98 20.45 12.97
C PRO A 385 -1.63 20.99 12.52
N GLU A 386 -1.62 22.18 11.91
CA GLU A 386 -0.43 22.74 11.25
C GLU A 386 0.71 23.07 12.22
N ASP A 387 0.39 23.33 13.49
CA ASP A 387 1.34 23.60 14.58
C ASP A 387 2.03 22.34 15.12
N ARG A 388 1.57 21.16 14.72
CA ARG A 388 2.12 19.86 15.13
C ARG A 388 2.72 19.03 13.99
N VAL A 389 2.69 19.54 12.76
CA VAL A 389 3.27 18.91 11.57
C VAL A 389 4.40 19.77 11.04
N PHE A 390 5.60 19.21 10.92
CA PHE A 390 6.80 19.92 10.50
C PHE A 390 7.41 19.26 9.27
N LEU A 391 7.71 20.05 8.24
CA LEU A 391 8.22 19.58 6.95
C LEU A 391 9.70 19.94 6.81
N TYR A 392 10.55 18.98 6.46
CA TYR A 392 12.00 19.17 6.31
C TYR A 392 12.49 18.59 4.96
N ARG A 393 13.31 19.40 4.26
CA ARG A 393 14.10 18.96 3.10
C ARG A 393 15.54 18.59 3.46
N ASN A 394 15.95 18.86 4.69
CA ASN A 394 17.31 18.62 5.14
C ASN A 394 17.28 17.80 6.43
N TRP A 395 17.89 16.62 6.38
CA TRP A 395 17.92 15.67 7.48
C TRP A 395 18.64 16.22 8.72
N GLU A 396 19.79 16.88 8.51
CA GLU A 396 20.58 17.41 9.61
C GLU A 396 19.79 18.47 10.41
N LYS A 397 19.08 19.36 9.70
CA LYS A 397 18.21 20.36 10.35
C LYS A 397 17.06 19.72 11.13
N LEU A 398 16.54 18.60 10.65
CA LEU A 398 15.51 17.83 11.35
C LEU A 398 16.10 17.25 12.64
N ILE A 399 17.27 16.63 12.58
CA ILE A 399 17.99 16.11 13.76
C ILE A 399 18.30 17.23 14.75
N ASP A 400 18.80 18.38 14.30
CA ASP A 400 19.08 19.54 15.17
C ASP A 400 17.81 20.04 15.88
N THR A 401 16.65 19.94 15.24
CA THR A 401 15.36 20.28 15.86
C THR A 401 14.93 19.27 16.92
N LEU A 402 15.20 17.98 16.69
CA LEU A 402 14.83 16.90 17.60
C LEU A 402 15.77 16.82 18.82
N TRP A 403 17.04 17.16 18.64
CA TRP A 403 18.07 16.97 19.67
C TRP A 403 17.76 17.61 21.03
N PRO A 404 17.25 18.84 21.14
CA PRO A 404 16.92 19.45 22.42
C PRO A 404 15.83 18.71 23.22
N VAL A 405 14.96 17.96 22.55
CA VAL A 405 13.88 17.17 23.15
C VAL A 405 14.29 15.71 23.33
N HIS A 406 14.99 15.18 22.33
CA HIS A 406 15.42 13.78 22.23
C HIS A 406 16.95 13.71 22.37
N GLY A 407 17.47 14.04 23.55
CA GLY A 407 18.90 14.02 23.86
C GLY A 407 19.44 12.61 24.11
N LYS A 408 20.53 12.56 24.88
CA LYS A 408 21.24 11.32 25.24
C LYS A 408 20.29 10.26 25.85
N GLY A 409 20.39 9.03 25.32
CA GLY A 409 19.66 7.87 25.85
C GLY A 409 18.26 7.67 25.27
N THR A 410 17.80 8.57 24.39
CA THR A 410 16.50 8.42 23.67
C THR A 410 16.44 7.07 22.97
N ARG A 411 15.34 6.34 23.19
CA ARG A 411 15.04 5.08 22.49
C ARG A 411 14.32 5.39 21.19
N VAL A 412 14.95 5.02 20.09
CA VAL A 412 14.43 5.26 18.74
C VAL A 412 14.15 3.96 18.03
N ALA A 413 12.90 3.74 17.62
CA ALA A 413 12.57 2.67 16.70
C ALA A 413 12.71 3.13 15.27
N VAL A 414 13.33 2.32 14.41
CA VAL A 414 13.47 2.58 12.97
C VAL A 414 12.79 1.47 12.21
N TYR A 415 11.79 1.83 11.40
CA TYR A 415 11.04 0.93 10.53
C TYR A 415 11.41 1.22 9.07
N PRO A 416 12.30 0.44 8.46
CA PRO A 416 12.89 0.78 7.14
C PRO A 416 11.93 0.62 5.96
N TYR A 417 10.79 -0.04 6.14
CA TYR A 417 9.73 -0.24 5.14
C TYR A 417 8.35 -0.32 5.81
N ALA A 418 8.04 0.73 6.60
CA ALA A 418 6.93 0.76 7.54
C ALA A 418 5.54 0.49 6.90
N THR A 419 5.37 0.77 5.61
CA THR A 419 4.12 0.51 4.88
C THR A 419 3.80 -0.97 4.66
N LEU A 420 4.80 -1.86 4.80
CA LEU A 420 4.62 -3.31 4.75
C LEU A 420 4.59 -3.95 6.14
N GLN A 421 5.02 -3.25 7.18
CA GLN A 421 5.23 -3.83 8.50
C GLN A 421 3.94 -3.85 9.31
N CYS A 422 3.59 -5.04 9.78
CA CYS A 422 2.44 -5.26 10.63
C CYS A 422 2.94 -5.63 12.03
N PRO A 423 2.58 -4.88 13.08
CA PRO A 423 2.92 -5.28 14.45
C PRO A 423 2.44 -6.70 14.74
N ILE A 424 3.30 -7.54 15.33
CA ILE A 424 2.89 -8.85 15.82
C ILE A 424 2.23 -8.63 17.19
N PHE A 425 0.97 -8.98 17.29
CA PHE A 425 0.25 -9.02 18.56
C PHE A 425 0.37 -10.42 19.15
N PRO A 426 0.68 -10.54 20.48
CA PRO A 426 0.91 -11.84 21.13
C PRO A 426 -0.24 -12.83 20.99
N ASP A 427 -1.48 -12.34 20.85
CA ASP A 427 -2.70 -13.17 20.85
C ASP A 427 -3.25 -13.52 19.46
N GLY A 428 -2.53 -13.17 18.38
CA GLY A 428 -2.93 -13.44 16.99
C GLY A 428 -4.30 -12.83 16.63
N TYR A 429 -4.41 -12.24 15.45
CA TYR A 429 -5.73 -11.82 14.93
C TYR A 429 -6.48 -13.02 14.34
#